data_9a3a00344b9c90855579424586ca3927
#
_entry.id   9a3a00344b9c90855579424586ca3927
#
_cell.length_a   1.000
_cell.length_b   1.000
_cell.length_c   1.000
_cell.angle_alpha   90.00
_cell.angle_beta   90.00
_cell.angle_gamma   90.00
#
_symmetry.space_group_name_H-M   'P 1'
#
loop_
_entity.id
_entity.type
_entity.pdbx_description
1 polymer ?
#
loop_
_entity_poly.entity_id
_entity_poly.type
_entity_poly.pdbx_seq_one_letter_code
_entity_poly.pdbx_strand_id
1 'polypeptide(L)'
;MAKDEKRRQIPALKVRQWLKAWDKVAFSAASRRAKPEPHFYIFSLPAAELRSLCGIFRRETKGVKPRSADMGIQRQHDPERSEEINRFVEFGYPWSTLSSAKRNTTEYNDLRKPGWLPTAIVVNILGTKSKREGSQIADADVVEVVEKDGQCVLALPYPNWSKEWQPTAIPPLEVIDGQHRLWAFDREDLDTLGFEVPVVAFHQLDVSWQAYLFWTINIKPKRINASLAFDLYPLLRAEDWLERAEEHIVYRDTRSQELTEALWSFGKSPWYDRINMLGETKNPWVSQAAWIRGLSATFIRAWDPRGKQRTGGLFGARIGEDGEVLNWSRAQQAAFLFLRGMSCGPKFTRASIRGPSSFGAKHGLLPVSRTPS
;
A
#
# COMPACT_ATOMS: atom_id res chain seq x y z
N MET A 1 43.86 1.08 -22.36
CA MET A 1 43.62 2.06 -21.30
C MET A 1 42.28 2.70 -21.59
N ALA A 2 41.19 2.20 -20.94
CA ALA A 2 39.90 2.85 -21.00
C ALA A 2 40.05 4.23 -20.31
N LYS A 3 39.66 5.30 -21.01
CA LYS A 3 39.50 6.63 -20.42
C LYS A 3 38.69 6.47 -19.17
N ASP A 4 39.18 7.01 -18.07
CA ASP A 4 38.48 7.16 -16.80
C ASP A 4 37.29 8.12 -17.06
N GLU A 5 36.20 7.57 -17.60
CA GLU A 5 34.97 8.34 -17.80
C GLU A 5 34.45 8.66 -16.44
N LYS A 6 34.43 9.94 -16.12
CA LYS A 6 34.05 10.49 -14.82
C LYS A 6 32.62 10.03 -14.47
N ARG A 7 32.49 9.10 -13.53
CA ARG A 7 31.19 8.60 -13.06
C ARG A 7 30.28 9.75 -12.63
N ARG A 8 28.98 9.66 -12.96
CA ARG A 8 27.97 10.63 -12.49
C ARG A 8 27.88 10.57 -10.99
N GLN A 9 27.98 11.72 -10.34
CA GLN A 9 27.84 11.85 -8.89
C GLN A 9 26.49 12.45 -8.54
N ILE A 10 25.76 11.83 -7.62
CA ILE A 10 24.53 12.34 -7.07
C ILE A 10 24.68 12.59 -5.57
N PRO A 11 24.13 13.70 -5.02
CA PRO A 11 24.19 13.96 -3.60
C PRO A 11 23.38 12.92 -2.82
N ALA A 12 23.89 12.51 -1.67
CA ALA A 12 23.19 11.61 -0.77
C ALA A 12 23.29 12.11 0.68
N LEU A 13 22.19 12.02 1.41
CA LEU A 13 22.14 12.34 2.81
C LEU A 13 22.47 11.09 3.63
N LYS A 14 23.57 11.12 4.38
CA LYS A 14 23.92 10.06 5.33
C LYS A 14 23.15 10.21 6.62
N VAL A 15 22.31 9.23 6.95
CA VAL A 15 21.41 9.25 8.10
C VAL A 15 21.87 8.20 9.12
N ARG A 16 22.32 8.66 10.28
CA ARG A 16 22.71 7.76 11.36
C ARG A 16 21.50 7.30 12.16
N GLN A 17 21.26 5.98 12.19
CA GLN A 17 20.26 5.34 13.04
C GLN A 17 20.90 4.20 13.84
N TRP A 18 21.55 4.56 14.95
CA TRP A 18 22.24 3.60 15.80
C TRP A 18 22.20 4.02 17.26
N LEU A 19 21.70 3.15 18.10
CA LEU A 19 21.69 3.33 19.56
C LEU A 19 22.89 2.64 20.19
N LYS A 20 23.51 3.25 21.21
CA LYS A 20 24.63 2.65 21.96
C LYS A 20 24.30 1.26 22.54
N ALA A 21 23.05 1.02 22.89
CA ALA A 21 22.59 -0.29 23.35
C ALA A 21 22.80 -1.41 22.34
N TRP A 22 22.81 -1.09 21.05
CA TRP A 22 23.01 -2.08 19.98
C TRP A 22 24.46 -2.51 19.82
N ASP A 23 25.42 -1.78 20.39
CA ASP A 23 26.84 -2.23 20.43
C ASP A 23 27.03 -3.49 21.28
N LYS A 24 26.06 -3.80 22.14
CA LYS A 24 26.05 -5.02 22.96
C LYS A 24 25.43 -6.24 22.24
N VAL A 25 24.86 -6.04 21.05
CA VAL A 25 24.28 -7.13 20.27
C VAL A 25 25.40 -7.96 19.65
N ALA A 26 25.29 -9.28 19.77
CA ALA A 26 26.23 -10.18 19.09
C ALA A 26 25.98 -10.21 17.60
N PHE A 27 27.00 -9.93 16.83
CA PHE A 27 27.01 -10.00 15.36
C PHE A 27 27.89 -11.16 14.90
N SER A 28 27.52 -11.84 13.82
CA SER A 28 28.25 -12.99 13.29
C SER A 28 28.17 -13.01 11.76
N ALA A 29 29.29 -12.74 11.10
CA ALA A 29 29.37 -12.87 9.64
C ALA A 29 29.17 -14.31 9.17
N ALA A 30 29.62 -15.30 9.95
CA ALA A 30 29.42 -16.72 9.66
C ALA A 30 27.91 -17.10 9.60
N SER A 31 27.09 -16.43 10.40
CA SER A 31 25.64 -16.58 10.41
C SER A 31 24.95 -15.61 9.44
N ARG A 32 25.66 -14.97 8.52
CA ARG A 32 25.16 -13.95 7.60
C ARG A 32 24.50 -12.77 8.32
N ARG A 33 25.03 -12.42 9.48
CA ARG A 33 24.60 -11.33 10.36
C ARG A 33 25.82 -10.53 10.80
N ALA A 34 26.63 -10.09 9.84
CA ALA A 34 27.70 -9.14 10.12
C ALA A 34 27.11 -7.87 10.74
N LYS A 35 27.93 -7.15 11.54
CA LYS A 35 27.51 -5.85 12.08
C LYS A 35 27.18 -4.91 10.91
N PRO A 36 25.94 -4.42 10.81
CA PRO A 36 25.60 -3.49 9.73
C PRO A 36 26.22 -2.13 10.00
N GLU A 37 26.36 -1.32 8.95
CA GLU A 37 26.71 0.08 9.10
C GLU A 37 25.69 0.82 9.97
N PRO A 38 26.12 1.77 10.83
CA PRO A 38 25.23 2.45 11.76
C PRO A 38 24.37 3.53 11.08
N HIS A 39 24.31 3.54 9.78
CA HIS A 39 23.65 4.55 8.95
C HIS A 39 23.15 3.94 7.64
N PHE A 40 22.30 4.70 6.96
CA PHE A 40 21.85 4.48 5.60
C PHE A 40 21.90 5.81 4.84
N TYR A 41 21.64 5.78 3.54
CA TYR A 41 21.69 6.92 2.64
C TYR A 41 20.31 7.25 2.09
N ILE A 42 20.00 8.54 1.95
CA ILE A 42 18.77 9.01 1.29
C ILE A 42 19.17 9.84 0.07
N PHE A 43 18.54 9.56 -1.05
CA PHE A 43 18.71 10.30 -2.30
C PHE A 43 17.45 10.18 -3.16
N SER A 44 17.40 10.86 -4.31
CA SER A 44 16.39 10.67 -5.33
C SER A 44 17.01 10.37 -6.67
N LEU A 45 16.29 9.65 -7.51
CA LEU A 45 16.61 9.40 -8.92
C LEU A 45 15.31 9.37 -9.73
N PRO A 46 15.40 9.71 -11.04
CA PRO A 46 14.33 9.38 -11.98
C PRO A 46 13.96 7.90 -11.89
N ALA A 47 12.68 7.61 -11.88
CA ALA A 47 12.19 6.24 -11.66
C ALA A 47 12.74 5.25 -12.71
N ALA A 48 12.82 5.66 -13.98
CA ALA A 48 13.37 4.84 -15.05
C ALA A 48 14.88 4.55 -14.86
N GLU A 49 15.65 5.54 -14.43
CA GLU A 49 17.06 5.38 -14.12
C GLU A 49 17.27 4.46 -12.91
N LEU A 50 16.55 4.67 -11.83
CA LEU A 50 16.59 3.79 -10.65
C LEU A 50 16.22 2.35 -11.03
N ARG A 51 15.22 2.19 -11.89
CA ARG A 51 14.75 0.89 -12.35
C ARG A 51 15.86 0.10 -13.07
N SER A 52 16.67 0.77 -13.91
CA SER A 52 17.79 0.12 -14.61
C SER A 52 18.91 -0.33 -13.66
N LEU A 53 19.13 0.41 -12.57
CA LEU A 53 20.10 0.07 -11.52
C LEU A 53 19.66 -1.05 -10.59
N CYS A 54 18.35 -1.35 -10.54
CA CYS A 54 17.76 -2.21 -9.52
C CYS A 54 17.48 -3.62 -10.01
N GLY A 55 17.85 -4.60 -9.19
CA GLY A 55 17.45 -6.00 -9.30
C GLY A 55 16.55 -6.45 -8.15
N ILE A 56 15.85 -7.54 -8.39
CA ILE A 56 15.06 -8.24 -7.36
C ILE A 56 15.63 -9.63 -7.17
N PHE A 57 16.03 -9.92 -5.95
CA PHE A 57 16.42 -11.27 -5.59
C PHE A 57 15.20 -12.05 -5.12
N ARG A 58 14.63 -12.83 -6.02
CA ARG A 58 13.37 -13.56 -5.82
C ARG A 58 13.63 -14.94 -5.26
N ARG A 59 12.67 -15.41 -4.45
CA ARG A 59 12.62 -16.81 -4.08
C ARG A 59 12.05 -17.62 -5.24
N GLU A 60 12.80 -18.63 -5.66
CA GLU A 60 12.33 -19.63 -6.62
C GLU A 60 11.71 -20.83 -5.90
N THR A 61 10.44 -21.07 -6.17
CA THR A 61 9.75 -22.27 -5.65
C THR A 61 9.80 -23.45 -6.62
N LYS A 62 10.16 -23.20 -7.87
CA LYS A 62 10.39 -24.27 -8.85
C LYS A 62 11.66 -25.05 -8.51
N GLY A 63 11.56 -26.38 -8.43
CA GLY A 63 12.69 -27.25 -8.10
C GLY A 63 12.84 -27.59 -6.61
N VAL A 64 11.88 -27.24 -5.76
CA VAL A 64 11.81 -27.62 -4.33
C VAL A 64 13.12 -27.35 -3.56
N LYS A 65 13.71 -26.20 -3.75
CA LYS A 65 14.92 -25.79 -3.02
C LYS A 65 14.57 -25.42 -1.57
N PRO A 66 15.26 -25.98 -0.56
CA PRO A 66 15.05 -25.57 0.83
C PRO A 66 15.48 -24.10 1.04
N ARG A 67 14.91 -23.46 2.05
CA ARG A 67 15.21 -22.02 2.35
C ARG A 67 16.70 -21.73 2.56
N SER A 68 17.45 -22.71 3.07
CA SER A 68 18.90 -22.61 3.26
C SER A 68 19.69 -22.50 1.95
N ALA A 69 19.13 -23.04 0.85
CA ALA A 69 19.74 -23.02 -0.48
C ALA A 69 19.20 -21.90 -1.39
N ASP A 70 18.08 -21.26 -0.99
CA ASP A 70 17.44 -20.18 -1.72
C ASP A 70 17.31 -18.94 -0.81
N MET A 71 18.13 -17.93 -1.07
CA MET A 71 18.23 -16.72 -0.27
C MET A 71 17.32 -15.58 -0.76
N GLY A 72 16.53 -15.80 -1.81
CA GLY A 72 15.61 -14.82 -2.34
C GLY A 72 14.61 -14.33 -1.28
N ILE A 73 14.42 -13.01 -1.17
CA ILE A 73 13.57 -12.38 -0.16
C ILE A 73 12.21 -12.04 -0.75
N GLN A 74 12.21 -11.56 -1.98
CA GLN A 74 11.03 -11.08 -2.67
C GLN A 74 10.16 -12.23 -3.20
N ARG A 75 8.86 -12.01 -3.24
CA ARG A 75 7.91 -12.88 -3.95
C ARG A 75 7.81 -12.50 -5.42
N GLN A 76 7.09 -13.31 -6.17
CA GLN A 76 6.80 -13.03 -7.57
C GLN A 76 6.17 -11.64 -7.72
N HIS A 77 6.56 -10.93 -8.76
CA HIS A 77 5.98 -9.64 -9.14
C HIS A 77 4.50 -9.82 -9.50
N ASP A 78 3.67 -8.90 -9.02
CA ASP A 78 2.26 -8.81 -9.35
C ASP A 78 2.07 -7.66 -10.36
N PRO A 79 1.84 -7.98 -11.64
CA PRO A 79 1.69 -6.97 -12.68
C PRO A 79 0.46 -6.09 -12.49
N GLU A 80 -0.65 -6.64 -11.97
CA GLU A 80 -1.89 -5.89 -11.76
C GLU A 80 -1.67 -4.78 -10.73
N ARG A 81 -0.96 -5.10 -9.64
CA ARG A 81 -0.62 -4.12 -8.62
C ARG A 81 0.30 -3.01 -9.14
N SER A 82 1.24 -3.33 -10.01
CA SER A 82 2.10 -2.31 -10.64
C SER A 82 1.30 -1.43 -11.60
N GLU A 83 0.37 -2.01 -12.33
CA GLU A 83 -0.56 -1.29 -13.21
C GLU A 83 -1.48 -0.34 -12.43
N GLU A 84 -1.99 -0.76 -11.27
CA GLU A 84 -2.77 0.11 -10.38
C GLU A 84 -1.97 1.30 -9.91
N ILE A 85 -0.70 1.08 -9.51
CA ILE A 85 0.20 2.15 -9.08
C ILE A 85 0.53 3.08 -10.25
N ASN A 86 0.78 2.55 -11.43
CA ASN A 86 1.02 3.33 -12.65
C ASN A 86 -0.16 4.28 -12.92
N ARG A 87 -1.37 3.75 -12.94
CA ARG A 87 -2.60 4.56 -13.12
C ARG A 87 -2.76 5.60 -12.00
N PHE A 88 -2.40 5.25 -10.77
CA PHE A 88 -2.43 6.22 -9.67
C PHE A 88 -1.42 7.35 -9.89
N VAL A 89 -0.20 7.05 -10.32
CA VAL A 89 0.81 8.08 -10.61
C VAL A 89 0.34 9.02 -11.71
N GLU A 90 -0.24 8.47 -12.77
CA GLU A 90 -0.69 9.25 -13.94
C GLU A 90 -1.91 10.13 -13.61
N PHE A 91 -2.87 9.60 -12.86
CA PHE A 91 -4.19 10.22 -12.73
C PHE A 91 -4.59 10.61 -11.31
N GLY A 92 -3.89 10.11 -10.30
CA GLY A 92 -4.27 10.26 -8.90
C GLY A 92 -5.57 9.54 -8.55
N TYR A 93 -6.00 9.74 -7.31
CA TYR A 93 -7.25 9.18 -6.80
C TYR A 93 -8.30 10.31 -6.71
N PRO A 94 -9.58 10.11 -7.09
CA PRO A 94 -10.20 8.83 -7.47
C PRO A 94 -10.18 8.50 -8.97
N TRP A 95 -9.65 9.36 -9.83
CA TRP A 95 -9.65 9.15 -11.28
C TRP A 95 -9.05 7.80 -11.71
N SER A 96 -7.95 7.38 -11.10
CA SER A 96 -7.27 6.11 -11.39
C SER A 96 -8.18 4.88 -11.24
N THR A 97 -9.27 5.00 -10.49
CA THR A 97 -10.21 3.90 -10.21
C THR A 97 -11.44 3.91 -11.14
N LEU A 98 -11.62 4.94 -11.96
CA LEU A 98 -12.70 5.00 -12.92
C LEU A 98 -12.50 3.99 -14.05
N SER A 99 -13.61 3.50 -14.64
CA SER A 99 -13.56 2.66 -15.83
C SER A 99 -12.97 3.41 -17.02
N SER A 100 -12.39 2.69 -18.00
CA SER A 100 -11.81 3.29 -19.21
C SER A 100 -12.85 4.12 -19.98
N ALA A 101 -14.10 3.69 -20.02
CA ALA A 101 -15.19 4.43 -20.69
C ALA A 101 -15.39 5.81 -20.03
N LYS A 102 -15.39 5.91 -18.71
CA LYS A 102 -15.55 7.17 -17.97
C LYS A 102 -14.30 8.05 -18.08
N ARG A 103 -13.11 7.48 -18.05
CA ARG A 103 -11.85 8.22 -18.22
C ARG A 103 -11.69 8.86 -19.59
N ASN A 104 -12.33 8.31 -20.62
CA ASN A 104 -12.31 8.84 -21.98
C ASN A 104 -13.30 9.99 -22.21
N THR A 105 -14.07 10.38 -21.20
CA THR A 105 -14.95 11.56 -21.26
C THR A 105 -14.30 12.74 -20.54
N THR A 106 -14.67 13.96 -20.92
CA THR A 106 -14.22 15.19 -20.26
C THR A 106 -14.95 15.45 -18.94
N GLU A 107 -16.05 14.73 -18.69
CA GLU A 107 -16.96 14.93 -17.57
C GLU A 107 -16.28 14.80 -16.20
N TYR A 108 -15.23 13.96 -16.10
CA TYR A 108 -14.54 13.66 -14.84
C TYR A 108 -13.14 14.28 -14.74
N ASN A 109 -12.77 15.18 -15.66
CA ASN A 109 -11.41 15.74 -15.71
C ASN A 109 -10.99 16.48 -14.43
N ASP A 110 -11.93 17.07 -13.71
CA ASP A 110 -11.72 17.76 -12.44
C ASP A 110 -11.39 16.82 -11.26
N LEU A 111 -11.59 15.51 -11.46
CA LEU A 111 -11.20 14.50 -10.46
C LEU A 111 -9.72 14.12 -10.54
N ARG A 112 -8.99 14.57 -11.55
CA ARG A 112 -7.56 14.33 -11.69
C ARG A 112 -6.80 15.03 -10.58
N LYS A 113 -5.88 14.28 -9.96
CA LYS A 113 -4.97 14.78 -8.93
C LYS A 113 -3.57 14.25 -9.17
N PRO A 114 -2.52 14.91 -8.69
CA PRO A 114 -1.17 14.35 -8.75
C PRO A 114 -1.10 13.03 -7.99
N GLY A 115 -0.61 11.98 -8.63
CA GLY A 115 -0.36 10.69 -8.01
C GLY A 115 1.01 10.63 -7.34
N TRP A 116 1.20 11.35 -6.25
CA TRP A 116 2.47 11.39 -5.54
C TRP A 116 2.81 10.05 -4.87
N LEU A 117 4.07 9.62 -4.96
CA LEU A 117 4.64 8.46 -4.30
C LEU A 117 5.71 8.89 -3.27
N PRO A 118 5.34 9.43 -2.10
CA PRO A 118 6.29 9.94 -1.12
C PRO A 118 7.02 8.84 -0.34
N THR A 119 6.58 7.59 -0.44
CA THR A 119 7.22 6.47 0.26
C THR A 119 8.44 5.98 -0.50
N ALA A 120 9.59 5.97 0.18
CA ALA A 120 10.86 5.60 -0.43
C ALA A 120 10.90 4.14 -0.92
N ILE A 121 11.63 3.92 -2.01
CA ILE A 121 12.11 2.60 -2.42
C ILE A 121 13.28 2.24 -1.51
N VAL A 122 13.23 1.08 -0.86
CA VAL A 122 14.31 0.63 0.03
C VAL A 122 15.20 -0.35 -0.72
N VAL A 123 16.48 -0.03 -0.81
CA VAL A 123 17.46 -0.81 -1.57
C VAL A 123 18.70 -1.15 -0.74
N ASN A 124 19.46 -2.14 -1.20
CA ASN A 124 20.80 -2.45 -0.72
C ASN A 124 21.79 -2.18 -1.86
N ILE A 125 22.80 -1.35 -1.63
CA ILE A 125 23.93 -1.13 -2.52
C ILE A 125 24.85 -2.34 -2.42
N LEU A 126 25.05 -3.06 -3.51
CA LEU A 126 25.92 -4.24 -3.55
C LEU A 126 27.40 -3.84 -3.68
N GLY A 127 28.26 -4.52 -2.92
CA GLY A 127 29.71 -4.36 -3.05
C GLY A 127 30.29 -5.31 -4.10
N THR A 128 31.53 -5.05 -4.52
CA THR A 128 32.28 -5.81 -5.56
C THR A 128 32.35 -7.32 -5.33
N LYS A 129 32.24 -7.79 -4.09
CA LYS A 129 32.24 -9.22 -3.73
C LYS A 129 30.85 -9.86 -3.70
N SER A 130 29.79 -9.08 -3.98
CA SER A 130 28.42 -9.60 -3.94
C SER A 130 28.16 -10.57 -5.08
N LYS A 131 27.56 -11.71 -4.74
CA LYS A 131 27.17 -12.76 -5.70
C LYS A 131 25.69 -13.07 -5.58
N ARG A 132 25.02 -13.25 -6.74
CA ARG A 132 23.63 -13.70 -6.85
C ARG A 132 23.54 -14.75 -7.95
N GLU A 133 22.91 -15.88 -7.64
CA GLU A 133 22.68 -16.98 -8.61
C GLU A 133 23.96 -17.41 -9.35
N GLY A 134 25.11 -17.38 -8.66
CA GLY A 134 26.39 -17.73 -9.26
C GLY A 134 27.11 -16.61 -9.99
N SER A 135 26.44 -15.52 -10.33
CA SER A 135 27.03 -14.33 -10.96
C SER A 135 27.52 -13.33 -9.92
N GLN A 136 28.63 -12.68 -10.20
CA GLN A 136 29.21 -11.61 -9.39
C GLN A 136 28.94 -10.26 -10.05
N ILE A 137 28.77 -9.20 -9.24
CA ILE A 137 28.69 -7.85 -9.79
C ILE A 137 30.00 -7.48 -10.50
N ALA A 138 29.89 -6.87 -11.68
CA ALA A 138 31.04 -6.36 -12.37
C ALA A 138 31.57 -5.07 -11.69
N ASP A 139 32.87 -4.91 -11.59
CA ASP A 139 33.49 -3.73 -10.95
C ASP A 139 33.05 -2.41 -11.61
N ALA A 140 32.82 -2.46 -12.93
CA ALA A 140 32.33 -1.31 -13.68
C ALA A 140 30.91 -0.87 -13.27
N ASP A 141 30.10 -1.82 -12.84
CA ASP A 141 28.67 -1.60 -12.52
C ASP A 141 28.42 -1.20 -11.05
N VAL A 142 29.43 -1.24 -10.20
CA VAL A 142 29.29 -0.90 -8.77
C VAL A 142 28.91 0.56 -8.58
N VAL A 143 27.91 0.81 -7.74
CA VAL A 143 27.62 2.15 -7.19
C VAL A 143 28.55 2.38 -6.00
N GLU A 144 29.39 3.40 -6.08
CA GLU A 144 30.34 3.73 -5.02
C GLU A 144 29.79 4.81 -4.09
N VAL A 145 29.96 4.59 -2.78
CA VAL A 145 29.68 5.60 -1.77
C VAL A 145 30.95 6.39 -1.50
N VAL A 146 30.95 7.67 -1.81
CA VAL A 146 32.10 8.56 -1.66
C VAL A 146 31.78 9.63 -0.62
N GLU A 147 32.59 9.68 0.45
CA GLU A 147 32.52 10.71 1.46
C GLU A 147 33.70 11.67 1.32
N LYS A 148 33.40 12.94 1.09
CA LYS A 148 34.39 13.99 0.95
C LYS A 148 33.92 15.25 1.64
N ASP A 149 34.78 15.84 2.47
CA ASP A 149 34.53 17.13 3.15
C ASP A 149 33.18 17.18 3.93
N GLY A 150 32.80 16.04 4.54
CA GLY A 150 31.54 15.90 5.28
C GLY A 150 30.28 15.74 4.41
N GLN A 151 30.46 15.75 3.09
CA GLN A 151 29.40 15.46 2.13
C GLN A 151 29.47 14.01 1.68
N CYS A 152 28.31 13.41 1.44
CA CYS A 152 28.20 12.08 0.86
C CYS A 152 27.63 12.16 -0.55
N VAL A 153 28.26 11.49 -1.49
CA VAL A 153 27.79 11.36 -2.86
C VAL A 153 27.82 9.88 -3.27
N LEU A 154 26.91 9.51 -4.16
CA LEU A 154 26.94 8.21 -4.82
C LEU A 154 27.48 8.39 -6.23
N ALA A 155 28.54 7.66 -6.57
CA ALA A 155 29.09 7.62 -7.91
C ALA A 155 28.44 6.46 -8.68
N LEU A 156 27.58 6.80 -9.64
CA LEU A 156 26.85 5.86 -10.48
C LEU A 156 27.77 5.22 -11.53
N PRO A 157 27.45 4.03 -12.06
CA PRO A 157 28.33 3.27 -12.95
C PRO A 157 28.48 3.85 -14.38
N TYR A 158 28.01 5.05 -14.61
CA TYR A 158 28.05 5.74 -15.91
C TYR A 158 28.22 7.25 -15.72
N PRO A 159 28.73 7.97 -16.72
CA PRO A 159 28.80 9.43 -16.71
C PRO A 159 27.44 10.08 -17.01
N ASN A 160 26.72 9.49 -17.96
CA ASN A 160 25.37 9.88 -18.34
C ASN A 160 24.51 8.62 -18.49
N TRP A 161 23.30 8.65 -17.93
CA TRP A 161 22.37 7.55 -18.08
C TRP A 161 21.67 7.60 -19.45
N SER A 162 21.45 6.44 -20.05
CA SER A 162 20.55 6.25 -21.19
C SER A 162 19.61 5.08 -20.94
N LYS A 163 18.48 5.03 -21.65
CA LYS A 163 17.50 3.94 -21.53
C LYS A 163 18.07 2.57 -21.91
N GLU A 164 19.10 2.55 -22.73
CA GLU A 164 19.77 1.34 -23.21
C GLU A 164 20.78 0.80 -22.20
N TRP A 165 21.14 1.60 -21.18
CA TRP A 165 22.09 1.14 -20.18
C TRP A 165 21.56 -0.06 -19.39
N GLN A 166 22.35 -1.11 -19.35
CA GLN A 166 22.08 -2.32 -18.60
C GLN A 166 23.34 -2.76 -17.84
N PRO A 167 23.20 -3.32 -16.63
CA PRO A 167 24.35 -3.88 -15.93
C PRO A 167 24.91 -5.09 -16.66
N THR A 168 26.23 -5.26 -16.61
CA THR A 168 26.94 -6.34 -17.31
C THR A 168 26.58 -7.73 -16.77
N ALA A 169 26.33 -7.85 -15.48
CA ALA A 169 26.02 -9.13 -14.85
C ALA A 169 24.81 -9.01 -13.92
N ILE A 170 24.98 -8.49 -12.71
CA ILE A 170 23.88 -8.27 -11.76
C ILE A 170 23.72 -6.78 -11.46
N PRO A 171 22.48 -6.28 -11.31
CA PRO A 171 22.24 -4.89 -10.96
C PRO A 171 22.93 -4.48 -9.65
N PRO A 172 23.49 -3.26 -9.58
CA PRO A 172 24.22 -2.78 -8.40
C PRO A 172 23.35 -2.52 -7.18
N LEU A 173 22.06 -2.32 -7.36
CA LEU A 173 21.10 -2.10 -6.28
C LEU A 173 20.13 -3.28 -6.19
N GLU A 174 19.89 -3.74 -4.99
CA GLU A 174 18.94 -4.83 -4.71
C GLU A 174 17.75 -4.29 -3.94
N VAL A 175 16.54 -4.44 -4.51
CA VAL A 175 15.33 -3.92 -3.87
C VAL A 175 14.95 -4.75 -2.65
N ILE A 176 14.84 -4.10 -1.50
CA ILE A 176 14.32 -4.70 -0.25
C ILE A 176 12.82 -4.47 -0.13
N ASP A 177 12.36 -3.23 -0.37
CA ASP A 177 10.92 -2.88 -0.38
C ASP A 177 10.61 -1.89 -1.50
N GLY A 178 9.36 -1.93 -1.98
CA GLY A 178 8.87 -1.01 -3.02
C GLY A 178 8.95 -1.55 -4.44
N GLN A 179 9.17 -2.86 -4.65
CA GLN A 179 9.25 -3.46 -5.98
C GLN A 179 8.07 -3.04 -6.88
N HIS A 180 6.82 -3.14 -6.43
CA HIS A 180 5.64 -2.81 -7.25
C HIS A 180 5.58 -1.31 -7.61
N ARG A 181 6.09 -0.44 -6.72
CA ARG A 181 6.20 1.00 -6.98
C ARG A 181 7.23 1.28 -8.07
N LEU A 182 8.39 0.63 -8.00
CA LEU A 182 9.45 0.82 -9.00
C LEU A 182 9.08 0.21 -10.35
N TRP A 183 8.47 -0.98 -10.37
CA TRP A 183 8.04 -1.66 -11.62
C TRP A 183 6.77 -1.05 -12.23
N ALA A 184 6.08 -0.13 -11.55
CA ALA A 184 5.00 0.65 -12.15
C ALA A 184 5.49 1.57 -13.29
N PHE A 185 6.79 1.85 -13.35
CA PHE A 185 7.43 2.70 -14.36
C PHE A 185 8.07 1.91 -15.51
N ASP A 186 7.79 0.62 -15.67
CA ASP A 186 8.27 -0.19 -16.80
C ASP A 186 7.51 0.09 -18.11
N ARG A 187 6.54 1.01 -18.14
CA ARG A 187 5.73 1.36 -19.31
C ARG A 187 6.39 2.48 -20.10
N GLU A 188 6.40 2.32 -21.43
CA GLU A 188 6.97 3.31 -22.36
C GLU A 188 6.10 4.56 -22.53
N ASP A 189 4.80 4.46 -22.22
CA ASP A 189 3.80 5.50 -22.41
C ASP A 189 3.78 6.58 -21.31
N LEU A 190 4.50 6.35 -20.20
CA LEU A 190 4.67 7.35 -19.16
C LEU A 190 5.94 8.17 -19.40
N ASP A 191 5.81 9.49 -19.34
CA ASP A 191 6.97 10.37 -19.24
C ASP A 191 7.58 10.28 -17.84
N THR A 192 8.34 9.19 -17.62
CA THR A 192 8.95 8.88 -16.33
C THR A 192 10.34 9.51 -16.16
N LEU A 193 10.86 10.18 -17.19
CA LEU A 193 12.19 10.79 -17.15
C LEU A 193 12.28 11.94 -16.13
N GLY A 194 11.16 12.64 -15.91
CA GLY A 194 11.08 13.71 -14.90
C GLY A 194 10.48 13.27 -13.56
N PHE A 195 9.98 12.02 -13.42
CA PHE A 195 9.38 11.55 -12.18
C PHE A 195 10.44 10.91 -11.28
N GLU A 196 10.88 11.65 -10.28
CA GLU A 196 11.82 11.16 -9.28
C GLU A 196 11.14 10.39 -8.16
N VAL A 197 11.81 9.36 -7.68
CA VAL A 197 11.40 8.58 -6.51
C VAL A 197 12.42 8.71 -5.40
N PRO A 198 11.97 8.86 -4.12
CA PRO A 198 12.86 8.86 -2.98
C PRO A 198 13.41 7.44 -2.75
N VAL A 199 14.69 7.37 -2.38
CA VAL A 199 15.39 6.11 -2.14
C VAL A 199 16.01 6.13 -0.75
N VAL A 200 15.84 5.03 -0.02
CA VAL A 200 16.59 4.71 1.20
C VAL A 200 17.51 3.54 0.90
N ALA A 201 18.82 3.77 0.93
CA ALA A 201 19.80 2.77 0.56
C ALA A 201 20.68 2.35 1.74
N PHE A 202 20.70 1.06 2.00
CA PHE A 202 21.69 0.44 2.87
C PHE A 202 22.92 0.03 2.04
N HIS A 203 24.09 -0.04 2.65
CA HIS A 203 25.31 -0.38 1.96
C HIS A 203 25.83 -1.74 2.42
N GLN A 204 26.02 -2.66 1.48
CA GLN A 204 26.55 -4.02 1.70
C GLN A 204 25.85 -4.80 2.83
N LEU A 205 24.55 -4.62 2.96
CA LEU A 205 23.75 -5.25 4.02
C LEU A 205 23.60 -6.75 3.77
N ASP A 206 23.92 -7.56 4.77
CA ASP A 206 23.74 -9.01 4.70
C ASP A 206 22.27 -9.41 4.46
N VAL A 207 22.05 -10.52 3.74
CA VAL A 207 20.71 -11.01 3.36
C VAL A 207 19.80 -11.18 4.57
N SER A 208 20.31 -11.60 5.72
CA SER A 208 19.48 -11.73 6.93
C SER A 208 18.92 -10.40 7.45
N TRP A 209 19.69 -9.32 7.32
CA TRP A 209 19.23 -7.98 7.65
C TRP A 209 18.25 -7.43 6.63
N GLN A 210 18.45 -7.72 5.36
CA GLN A 210 17.51 -7.38 4.32
C GLN A 210 16.16 -8.08 4.54
N ALA A 211 16.18 -9.38 4.88
CA ALA A 211 14.98 -10.13 5.25
C ALA A 211 14.30 -9.56 6.50
N TYR A 212 15.08 -9.15 7.51
CA TYR A 212 14.56 -8.48 8.70
C TYR A 212 13.87 -7.15 8.37
N LEU A 213 14.50 -6.31 7.54
CA LEU A 213 13.91 -5.05 7.08
C LEU A 213 12.62 -5.29 6.30
N PHE A 214 12.65 -6.19 5.32
CA PHE A 214 11.45 -6.56 4.56
C PHE A 214 10.30 -7.01 5.47
N TRP A 215 10.61 -7.85 6.46
CA TRP A 215 9.62 -8.34 7.40
C TRP A 215 9.09 -7.23 8.32
N THR A 216 9.95 -6.37 8.85
CA THR A 216 9.53 -5.28 9.75
C THR A 216 8.71 -4.23 9.02
N ILE A 217 9.04 -3.91 7.77
CA ILE A 217 8.30 -2.94 6.96
C ILE A 217 6.91 -3.49 6.57
N ASN A 218 6.82 -4.78 6.21
CA ASN A 218 5.59 -5.32 5.62
C ASN A 218 4.67 -6.06 6.61
N ILE A 219 5.21 -6.68 7.65
CA ILE A 219 4.46 -7.56 8.56
C ILE A 219 4.11 -6.86 9.88
N LYS A 220 5.01 -6.02 10.39
CA LYS A 220 4.84 -5.35 11.69
C LYS A 220 3.88 -4.16 11.68
N PRO A 221 3.73 -3.36 10.61
CA PRO A 221 2.83 -2.22 10.63
C PRO A 221 1.39 -2.65 10.87
N LYS A 222 0.73 -1.98 11.80
CA LYS A 222 -0.72 -2.12 11.96
C LYS A 222 -1.43 -1.39 10.83
N ARG A 223 -2.42 -2.03 10.21
CA ARG A 223 -3.29 -1.36 9.25
C ARG A 223 -4.04 -0.23 9.95
N ILE A 224 -4.22 0.87 9.25
CA ILE A 224 -5.09 1.96 9.70
C ILE A 224 -6.50 1.38 9.93
N ASN A 225 -7.14 1.80 11.02
CA ASN A 225 -8.51 1.40 11.29
C ASN A 225 -9.43 1.87 10.14
N ALA A 226 -10.27 0.98 9.65
CA ALA A 226 -11.17 1.29 8.54
C ALA A 226 -12.12 2.47 8.87
N SER A 227 -12.54 2.65 10.12
CA SER A 227 -13.37 3.79 10.51
C SER A 227 -12.62 5.11 10.32
N LEU A 228 -11.35 5.19 10.74
CA LEU A 228 -10.54 6.39 10.51
C LEU A 228 -10.33 6.65 9.00
N ALA A 229 -10.14 5.61 8.19
CA ALA A 229 -10.03 5.79 6.74
C ALA A 229 -11.31 6.37 6.14
N PHE A 230 -12.48 5.92 6.56
CA PHE A 230 -13.77 6.47 6.12
C PHE A 230 -14.00 7.89 6.63
N ASP A 231 -13.54 8.21 7.83
CA ASP A 231 -13.65 9.55 8.42
C ASP A 231 -12.90 10.63 7.62
N LEU A 232 -11.89 10.23 6.84
CA LEU A 232 -11.16 11.13 5.94
C LEU A 232 -11.88 11.40 4.61
N TYR A 233 -12.90 10.63 4.24
CA TYR A 233 -13.57 10.76 2.94
C TYR A 233 -14.15 12.17 2.67
N PRO A 234 -14.77 12.88 3.63
CA PRO A 234 -15.23 14.25 3.40
C PRO A 234 -14.10 15.22 3.01
N LEU A 235 -12.88 14.96 3.47
CA LEU A 235 -11.70 15.79 3.17
C LEU A 235 -11.10 15.47 1.78
N LEU A 236 -11.38 14.29 1.24
CA LEU A 236 -10.86 13.84 -0.06
C LEU A 236 -11.74 14.28 -1.23
N ARG A 237 -12.96 14.74 -0.99
CA ARG A 237 -13.93 15.07 -2.04
C ARG A 237 -13.71 16.47 -2.61
N ALA A 238 -13.88 16.61 -3.94
CA ALA A 238 -14.28 17.86 -4.57
C ALA A 238 -15.82 17.95 -4.54
N GLU A 239 -16.38 19.16 -4.41
CA GLU A 239 -17.80 19.35 -4.05
C GLU A 239 -18.82 18.62 -4.93
N ASP A 240 -18.56 18.47 -6.24
CA ASP A 240 -19.55 17.94 -7.20
C ASP A 240 -19.33 16.49 -7.66
N TRP A 241 -18.22 15.86 -7.30
CA TRP A 241 -17.89 14.54 -7.87
C TRP A 241 -18.77 13.41 -7.38
N LEU A 242 -19.31 13.54 -6.15
CA LEU A 242 -20.20 12.53 -5.58
C LEU A 242 -21.47 12.33 -6.42
N GLU A 243 -22.01 13.41 -6.97
CA GLU A 243 -23.23 13.38 -7.79
C GLU A 243 -22.97 12.77 -9.15
N ARG A 244 -21.75 12.97 -9.68
CA ARG A 244 -21.35 12.45 -10.99
C ARG A 244 -20.80 11.02 -10.98
N ALA A 245 -20.35 10.55 -9.81
CA ALA A 245 -19.75 9.21 -9.64
C ALA A 245 -20.68 8.18 -8.98
N GLU A 246 -22.01 8.33 -9.12
CA GLU A 246 -23.04 7.53 -8.44
C GLU A 246 -22.87 6.00 -8.54
N GLU A 247 -22.31 5.50 -9.63
CA GLU A 247 -22.09 4.07 -9.83
C GLU A 247 -20.80 3.55 -9.19
N HIS A 248 -19.93 4.46 -8.72
CA HIS A 248 -18.62 4.09 -8.21
C HIS A 248 -18.67 3.63 -6.72
N ILE A 249 -17.79 2.68 -6.36
CA ILE A 249 -17.70 2.19 -4.98
C ILE A 249 -17.40 3.30 -3.99
N VAL A 250 -16.61 4.29 -4.38
CA VAL A 250 -16.25 5.46 -3.56
C VAL A 250 -17.44 6.35 -3.28
N TYR A 251 -18.33 6.54 -4.27
CA TYR A 251 -19.59 7.25 -4.06
C TYR A 251 -20.42 6.57 -2.97
N ARG A 252 -20.60 5.26 -3.07
CA ARG A 252 -21.37 4.49 -2.09
C ARG A 252 -20.79 4.59 -0.69
N ASP A 253 -19.50 4.46 -0.56
CA ASP A 253 -18.81 4.51 0.71
C ASP A 253 -18.86 5.94 1.31
N THR A 254 -18.65 6.96 0.49
CA THR A 254 -18.74 8.36 0.94
C THR A 254 -20.18 8.71 1.31
N ARG A 255 -21.17 8.26 0.53
CA ARG A 255 -22.58 8.50 0.84
C ARG A 255 -23.00 7.79 2.13
N SER A 256 -22.52 6.57 2.33
CA SER A 256 -22.72 5.83 3.58
C SER A 256 -22.06 6.52 4.77
N GLN A 257 -20.88 7.12 4.56
CA GLN A 257 -20.20 7.89 5.58
C GLN A 257 -21.00 9.15 5.97
N GLU A 258 -21.46 9.94 4.98
CA GLU A 258 -22.29 11.12 5.24
C GLU A 258 -23.56 10.78 6.04
N LEU A 259 -24.24 9.70 5.69
CA LEU A 259 -25.42 9.24 6.42
C LEU A 259 -25.08 8.78 7.83
N THR A 260 -23.95 8.09 7.99
CA THR A 260 -23.47 7.66 9.32
C THR A 260 -23.14 8.85 10.19
N GLU A 261 -22.48 9.86 9.65
CA GLU A 261 -22.16 11.11 10.34
C GLU A 261 -23.43 11.88 10.72
N ALA A 262 -24.42 11.97 9.81
CA ALA A 262 -25.69 12.59 10.10
C ALA A 262 -26.44 11.87 11.23
N LEU A 263 -26.42 10.54 11.25
CA LEU A 263 -26.98 9.74 12.34
C LEU A 263 -26.28 10.00 13.67
N TRP A 264 -24.98 10.14 13.67
CA TRP A 264 -24.17 10.36 14.86
C TRP A 264 -24.27 11.78 15.40
N SER A 265 -24.30 12.81 14.52
CA SER A 265 -24.21 14.22 14.91
C SER A 265 -25.55 14.91 15.16
N PHE A 266 -26.65 14.41 14.60
CA PHE A 266 -27.96 15.05 14.76
C PHE A 266 -28.56 14.77 16.13
N GLY A 267 -28.74 15.81 16.95
CA GLY A 267 -29.16 15.71 18.38
C GLY A 267 -30.50 14.99 18.64
N LYS A 268 -31.41 14.87 17.65
CA LYS A 268 -32.64 14.10 17.74
C LYS A 268 -32.55 12.69 17.18
N SER A 269 -31.34 12.30 16.70
CA SER A 269 -31.11 10.96 16.20
C SER A 269 -31.12 9.95 17.35
N PRO A 270 -31.71 8.76 17.18
CA PRO A 270 -31.60 7.68 18.17
C PRO A 270 -30.13 7.17 18.31
N TRP A 271 -29.26 7.49 17.38
CA TRP A 271 -27.84 7.16 17.41
C TRP A 271 -26.92 8.36 17.69
N TYR A 272 -27.48 9.47 18.14
CA TYR A 272 -26.69 10.64 18.54
C TYR A 272 -25.61 10.22 19.55
N ASP A 273 -24.35 10.51 19.24
CA ASP A 273 -23.15 10.15 20.02
C ASP A 273 -23.04 8.64 20.37
N ARG A 274 -23.68 7.76 19.55
CA ARG A 274 -23.73 6.30 19.78
C ARG A 274 -23.11 5.49 18.65
N ILE A 275 -22.23 6.10 17.87
CA ILE A 275 -21.45 5.44 16.83
C ILE A 275 -19.97 5.66 17.14
N ASN A 276 -19.20 4.59 17.11
CA ASN A 276 -17.76 4.67 17.30
C ASN A 276 -17.08 5.17 16.00
N MET A 277 -16.99 6.48 15.83
CA MET A 277 -16.54 7.13 14.60
C MET A 277 -15.09 6.77 14.27
N LEU A 278 -14.20 6.69 15.24
CA LEU A 278 -12.78 6.39 15.03
C LEU A 278 -12.44 4.90 15.15
N GLY A 279 -13.41 4.04 15.47
CA GLY A 279 -13.22 2.60 15.63
C GLY A 279 -12.31 2.22 16.79
N GLU A 280 -12.37 2.95 17.88
CA GLU A 280 -11.60 2.70 19.09
C GLU A 280 -12.02 1.40 19.77
N THR A 281 -11.04 0.58 20.18
CA THR A 281 -11.30 -0.76 20.75
C THR A 281 -12.05 -0.74 22.07
N LYS A 282 -11.93 0.33 22.85
CA LYS A 282 -12.61 0.48 24.16
C LYS A 282 -14.00 1.09 24.06
N ASN A 283 -14.36 1.64 22.89
CA ASN A 283 -15.66 2.24 22.68
C ASN A 283 -16.71 1.14 22.49
N PRO A 284 -17.82 1.11 23.29
CA PRO A 284 -18.82 0.04 23.25
C PRO A 284 -19.76 0.10 22.04
N TRP A 285 -19.77 1.20 21.31
CA TRP A 285 -20.66 1.40 20.17
C TRP A 285 -20.17 0.71 18.90
N VAL A 286 -21.10 0.46 18.00
CA VAL A 286 -20.80 -0.08 16.66
C VAL A 286 -19.92 0.90 15.91
N SER A 287 -18.87 0.40 15.28
CA SER A 287 -17.91 1.23 14.56
C SER A 287 -18.52 1.87 13.29
N GLN A 288 -18.04 3.07 12.94
CA GLN A 288 -18.38 3.77 11.71
C GLN A 288 -18.22 2.86 10.48
N ALA A 289 -17.11 2.10 10.41
CA ALA A 289 -16.87 1.17 9.31
C ALA A 289 -17.96 0.07 9.21
N ALA A 290 -18.50 -0.41 10.31
CA ALA A 290 -19.59 -1.39 10.28
C ALA A 290 -20.90 -0.75 9.78
N TRP A 291 -21.21 0.48 10.22
CA TRP A 291 -22.34 1.26 9.71
C TRP A 291 -22.22 1.50 8.20
N ILE A 292 -21.09 1.99 7.72
CA ILE A 292 -20.84 2.27 6.30
C ILE A 292 -21.03 1.00 5.47
N ARG A 293 -20.43 -0.11 5.88
CA ARG A 293 -20.60 -1.40 5.17
C ARG A 293 -22.05 -1.86 5.16
N GLY A 294 -22.77 -1.70 6.28
CA GLY A 294 -24.18 -2.02 6.36
C GLY A 294 -25.01 -1.18 5.40
N LEU A 295 -24.84 0.14 5.42
CA LEU A 295 -25.56 1.07 4.53
C LEU A 295 -25.20 0.83 3.05
N SER A 296 -23.91 0.65 2.74
CA SER A 296 -23.45 0.36 1.37
C SER A 296 -24.00 -0.97 0.83
N ALA A 297 -24.17 -1.98 1.70
CA ALA A 297 -24.68 -3.29 1.28
C ALA A 297 -26.20 -3.32 1.13
N THR A 298 -26.94 -2.42 1.78
CA THR A 298 -28.41 -2.45 1.87
C THR A 298 -29.08 -1.27 1.22
N PHE A 299 -28.84 -0.05 1.69
CA PHE A 299 -29.58 1.15 1.30
C PHE A 299 -28.98 1.88 0.09
N ILE A 300 -27.65 1.74 -0.14
CA ILE A 300 -26.91 2.51 -1.15
C ILE A 300 -26.25 1.57 -2.19
N ARG A 301 -26.65 0.32 -2.21
CA ARG A 301 -26.07 -0.67 -3.14
C ARG A 301 -26.28 -0.21 -4.59
N ALA A 302 -25.19 -0.15 -5.38
CA ALA A 302 -25.29 0.14 -6.80
C ALA A 302 -26.05 -0.96 -7.52
N TRP A 303 -26.87 -0.55 -8.45
CA TRP A 303 -27.49 -1.46 -9.40
C TRP A 303 -26.46 -1.80 -10.48
N ASP A 304 -26.18 -3.09 -10.69
CA ASP A 304 -25.41 -3.54 -11.85
C ASP A 304 -26.36 -3.85 -13.00
N PRO A 305 -26.39 -3.02 -14.07
CA PRO A 305 -27.27 -3.28 -15.22
C PRO A 305 -26.90 -4.56 -15.99
N ARG A 306 -25.69 -5.10 -15.77
CA ARG A 306 -25.22 -6.33 -16.41
C ARG A 306 -25.43 -7.58 -15.53
N GLY A 307 -25.60 -7.41 -14.24
CA GLY A 307 -25.84 -8.48 -13.30
C GLY A 307 -27.32 -8.85 -13.22
N LYS A 308 -27.62 -10.14 -13.17
CA LYS A 308 -28.98 -10.64 -12.90
C LYS A 308 -29.52 -10.26 -11.50
N GLN A 309 -28.72 -9.62 -10.66
CA GLN A 309 -29.12 -9.15 -9.33
C GLN A 309 -29.57 -7.69 -9.40
N ARG A 310 -30.84 -7.50 -9.65
CA ARG A 310 -31.53 -6.19 -9.61
C ARG A 310 -31.82 -5.69 -8.19
N THR A 311 -31.02 -5.98 -7.23
CA THR A 311 -31.21 -5.48 -5.86
C THR A 311 -30.44 -4.20 -5.67
N GLY A 312 -30.88 -3.12 -6.31
CA GLY A 312 -30.49 -1.78 -5.88
C GLY A 312 -30.92 -1.55 -4.45
N GLY A 313 -30.09 -0.89 -3.62
CA GLY A 313 -30.51 -0.47 -2.30
C GLY A 313 -31.62 0.57 -2.41
N LEU A 314 -32.37 0.78 -1.33
CA LEU A 314 -33.52 1.68 -1.30
C LEU A 314 -33.21 3.10 -1.79
N PHE A 315 -31.98 3.57 -1.65
CA PHE A 315 -31.56 4.92 -2.00
C PHE A 315 -30.87 5.04 -3.37
N GLY A 316 -30.61 3.94 -4.04
CA GLY A 316 -29.92 3.92 -5.32
C GLY A 316 -30.59 3.09 -6.40
N ALA A 317 -31.84 2.65 -6.18
CA ALA A 317 -32.56 1.80 -7.11
C ALA A 317 -33.35 2.59 -8.14
N ARG A 318 -33.28 2.16 -9.41
CA ARG A 318 -34.36 2.41 -10.35
C ARG A 318 -35.51 1.46 -10.01
N ILE A 319 -36.70 1.98 -9.81
CA ILE A 319 -37.90 1.19 -9.54
C ILE A 319 -38.81 1.31 -10.77
N GLY A 320 -39.29 0.16 -11.25
CA GLY A 320 -40.24 0.03 -12.36
C GLY A 320 -39.58 -0.32 -13.68
N GLU A 321 -40.41 -0.85 -14.60
CA GLU A 321 -40.02 -1.18 -15.97
C GLU A 321 -39.67 0.07 -16.78
N ASP A 322 -40.24 1.21 -16.39
CA ASP A 322 -40.07 2.51 -17.07
C ASP A 322 -38.85 3.31 -16.58
N GLY A 323 -38.07 2.77 -15.66
CA GLY A 323 -36.82 3.37 -15.24
C GLY A 323 -36.94 4.61 -14.36
N GLU A 324 -38.09 4.84 -13.72
CA GLU A 324 -38.20 5.88 -12.69
C GLU A 324 -37.22 5.66 -11.54
N VAL A 325 -36.37 6.65 -11.34
CA VAL A 325 -35.42 6.68 -10.23
C VAL A 325 -36.16 7.20 -9.01
N LEU A 326 -36.17 6.46 -7.90
CA LEU A 326 -36.50 7.02 -6.60
C LEU A 326 -35.40 8.01 -6.23
N ASN A 327 -35.61 9.26 -6.64
CA ASN A 327 -34.67 10.35 -6.38
C ASN A 327 -34.84 10.86 -4.94
N TRP A 328 -34.40 10.06 -3.99
CA TRP A 328 -34.38 10.50 -2.60
C TRP A 328 -33.31 11.57 -2.41
N SER A 329 -33.72 12.76 -2.04
CA SER A 329 -32.77 13.79 -1.62
C SER A 329 -31.96 13.31 -0.42
N ARG A 330 -30.76 13.88 -0.22
CA ARG A 330 -29.90 13.56 0.93
C ARG A 330 -30.65 13.71 2.27
N ALA A 331 -31.47 14.78 2.38
CA ALA A 331 -32.30 15.00 3.57
C ALA A 331 -33.36 13.91 3.76
N GLN A 332 -34.01 13.46 2.71
CA GLN A 332 -35.02 12.37 2.78
C GLN A 332 -34.38 11.05 3.19
N GLN A 333 -33.20 10.72 2.65
CA GLN A 333 -32.45 9.51 3.04
C GLN A 333 -32.09 9.51 4.52
N ALA A 334 -31.59 10.65 5.04
CA ALA A 334 -31.29 10.80 6.46
C ALA A 334 -32.56 10.71 7.32
N ALA A 335 -33.64 11.44 6.93
CA ALA A 335 -34.91 11.41 7.62
C ALA A 335 -35.52 10.00 7.71
N PHE A 336 -35.45 9.22 6.63
CA PHE A 336 -35.90 7.83 6.63
C PHE A 336 -35.17 6.99 7.67
N LEU A 337 -33.85 7.09 7.73
CA LEU A 337 -33.05 6.36 8.71
C LEU A 337 -33.39 6.78 10.13
N PHE A 338 -33.58 8.07 10.42
CA PHE A 338 -34.00 8.56 11.72
C PHE A 338 -35.34 7.97 12.13
N LEU A 339 -36.35 8.04 11.26
CA LEU A 339 -37.68 7.51 11.53
C LEU A 339 -37.64 6.00 11.77
N ARG A 340 -36.91 5.24 11.00
CA ARG A 340 -36.74 3.80 11.21
C ARG A 340 -36.03 3.48 12.51
N GLY A 341 -34.99 4.25 12.88
CA GLY A 341 -34.37 4.10 14.19
C GLY A 341 -35.28 4.37 15.35
N MET A 342 -36.12 5.42 15.26
CA MET A 342 -37.14 5.74 16.29
C MET A 342 -38.19 4.65 16.37
N SER A 343 -38.65 4.07 15.26
CA SER A 343 -39.69 3.03 15.24
C SER A 343 -39.22 1.68 15.79
N CYS A 344 -37.91 1.40 15.71
CA CYS A 344 -37.35 0.16 16.28
C CYS A 344 -37.22 0.19 17.80
N GLY A 345 -37.43 1.35 18.44
CA GLY A 345 -37.37 1.55 19.91
C GLY A 345 -36.00 1.18 20.53
N PRO A 346 -35.84 1.34 21.84
CA PRO A 346 -34.57 1.09 22.53
C PRO A 346 -34.19 -0.40 22.69
N LYS A 347 -34.75 -1.29 21.88
CA LYS A 347 -34.38 -2.72 21.88
C LYS A 347 -32.93 -3.00 21.46
N PHE A 348 -32.23 -2.02 20.93
CA PHE A 348 -30.78 -2.06 20.78
C PHE A 348 -30.07 -1.70 22.08
N THR A 349 -30.37 -2.42 23.14
CA THR A 349 -29.60 -2.34 24.37
C THR A 349 -28.28 -3.05 24.21
N ARG A 350 -27.29 -2.62 24.99
CA ARG A 350 -25.87 -3.12 25.05
C ARG A 350 -25.74 -4.66 25.01
N ALA A 351 -26.79 -5.41 25.34
CA ALA A 351 -26.81 -6.87 25.35
C ALA A 351 -27.04 -7.52 23.97
N SER A 352 -27.64 -6.80 23.01
CA SER A 352 -27.98 -7.35 21.70
C SER A 352 -26.81 -7.27 20.70
N ILE A 353 -25.70 -6.63 21.07
CA ILE A 353 -24.52 -6.42 20.21
C ILE A 353 -23.35 -7.35 20.60
N ARG A 354 -23.58 -8.32 21.46
CA ARG A 354 -22.59 -9.40 21.63
C ARG A 354 -22.58 -10.22 20.34
N GLY A 355 -21.57 -9.97 19.51
CA GLY A 355 -21.22 -10.85 18.42
C GLY A 355 -21.03 -12.28 18.94
N PRO A 356 -21.16 -13.31 18.10
CA PRO A 356 -20.97 -14.69 18.53
C PRO A 356 -19.60 -14.79 19.21
N SER A 357 -19.63 -15.14 20.49
CA SER A 357 -18.46 -15.52 21.25
C SER A 357 -17.69 -16.57 20.45
N SER A 358 -16.41 -16.35 20.27
CA SER A 358 -15.44 -17.26 19.67
C SER A 358 -15.82 -18.71 20.02
N PHE A 359 -16.15 -19.49 19.01
CA PHE A 359 -16.20 -20.94 19.12
C PHE A 359 -14.81 -21.41 19.58
N GLY A 360 -14.70 -21.80 20.82
CA GLY A 360 -13.50 -22.39 21.38
C GLY A 360 -13.20 -23.70 20.64
N ALA A 361 -12.19 -23.67 19.83
CA ALA A 361 -11.58 -24.90 19.31
C ALA A 361 -10.93 -25.64 20.49
N LYS A 362 -11.68 -26.56 21.08
CA LYS A 362 -11.12 -27.61 21.92
C LYS A 362 -10.36 -28.56 21.01
N HIS A 363 -9.10 -28.32 20.78
CA HIS A 363 -8.19 -29.36 20.35
C HIS A 363 -7.86 -30.23 21.55
N GLY A 364 -8.50 -31.43 21.60
CA GLY A 364 -8.12 -32.51 22.47
C GLY A 364 -6.71 -32.97 22.15
N LEU A 365 -5.79 -32.74 23.06
CA LEU A 365 -4.50 -33.41 23.11
C LEU A 365 -4.75 -34.87 23.50
N LEU A 366 -4.49 -35.79 22.58
CA LEU A 366 -4.39 -37.20 22.88
C LEU A 366 -3.11 -37.46 23.69
N PRO A 367 -3.15 -38.29 24.73
CA PRO A 367 -1.98 -38.59 25.55
C PRO A 367 -1.03 -39.50 24.77
N VAL A 368 0.23 -39.08 24.66
CA VAL A 368 1.32 -39.94 24.18
C VAL A 368 1.64 -40.95 25.27
N SER A 369 1.36 -42.21 24.99
CA SER A 369 1.77 -43.34 25.80
C SER A 369 3.30 -43.49 25.77
N ARG A 370 3.94 -43.33 26.93
CA ARG A 370 5.31 -43.77 27.17
C ARG A 370 5.28 -45.31 27.35
N THR A 371 6.00 -46.02 26.54
CA THR A 371 6.45 -47.38 26.86
C THR A 371 7.92 -47.35 27.27
N PRO A 372 8.29 -48.07 28.30
CA PRO A 372 9.69 -48.20 28.73
C PRO A 372 10.35 -49.43 28.12
N SER A 373 11.56 -49.26 27.65
CA SER A 373 12.69 -50.19 27.74
C SER A 373 13.92 -49.60 27.03
#